data_6de8757421a53f5eddfadba558277354
#
_entry.id   6de8757421a53f5eddfadba558277354
#
_cell.length_a   1.000
_cell.length_b   1.000
_cell.length_c   1.000
_cell.angle_alpha   90.00
_cell.angle_beta   90.00
_cell.angle_gamma   90.00
#
_symmetry.space_group_name_H-M   'P 1'
#
loop_
_entity.id
_entity.type
_entity.pdbx_description
1 polymer ?
#
loop_
_entity_poly.entity_id
_entity_poly.type
_entity_poly.pdbx_seq_one_letter_code
_entity_poly.pdbx_strand_id
1 'polypeptide(L)'
;FNSNDGLPDGFTTQTGDMKALLNRASVAIPLNTYASDNAMNANWNFVGNPYPAYYSVERLFADGLDATVTVWSPDLNNYEYYTGDDKEAYLAPLTAFFVQKKTSNLVFNPEGRVAALPRETQAASALRSVDNRQVVNLLLAGEKASDRTRVVFNEAASLEYEIGLDAAKFGSPNAEAASFYSLDTQGNRLAINERPVADGVVRLGCVLPAKGSRSEE
;
A
#
# COMPACT_ATOMS: atom_id res chain seq x y z
N PHE A 1 10.97 -29.63 -9.37
CA PHE A 1 10.93 -29.57 -7.91
C PHE A 1 10.29 -30.83 -7.39
N ASN A 2 11.06 -31.72 -6.88
CA ASN A 2 10.58 -33.05 -6.52
C ASN A 2 11.18 -33.53 -5.19
N SER A 3 11.21 -32.68 -4.18
CA SER A 3 11.49 -33.16 -2.83
C SER A 3 10.84 -32.28 -1.77
N ASN A 4 10.28 -32.92 -0.77
CA ASN A 4 9.86 -32.30 0.47
C ASN A 4 11.05 -32.06 1.40
N ASP A 5 12.28 -32.30 0.92
CA ASP A 5 13.48 -32.16 1.72
C ASP A 5 13.69 -30.70 2.10
N GLY A 6 13.59 -30.40 3.36
CA GLY A 6 13.74 -29.07 3.93
C GLY A 6 12.45 -28.26 4.07
N LEU A 7 11.29 -28.80 3.76
CA LEU A 7 10.01 -28.14 4.08
C LEU A 7 9.59 -28.47 5.53
N PRO A 8 8.95 -27.51 6.23
CA PRO A 8 8.38 -27.78 7.54
C PRO A 8 7.36 -28.92 7.51
N ASP A 9 7.20 -29.63 8.60
CA ASP A 9 6.17 -30.67 8.74
C ASP A 9 4.78 -30.08 8.42
N GLY A 10 4.03 -30.77 7.59
CA GLY A 10 2.71 -30.34 7.14
C GLY A 10 2.69 -29.65 5.76
N PHE A 11 3.85 -29.40 5.15
CA PHE A 11 3.89 -28.99 3.74
C PHE A 11 3.72 -30.21 2.82
N THR A 12 2.82 -30.09 1.88
CA THR A 12 2.66 -31.07 0.80
C THR A 12 2.93 -30.44 -0.54
N THR A 13 3.73 -31.07 -1.39
CA THR A 13 3.85 -30.70 -2.79
C THR A 13 2.67 -31.30 -3.55
N GLN A 14 1.94 -30.47 -4.29
CA GLN A 14 0.90 -30.96 -5.18
C GLN A 14 1.53 -31.37 -6.52
N THR A 15 1.33 -32.62 -6.87
CA THR A 15 1.63 -33.15 -8.21
C THR A 15 0.33 -33.21 -9.00
N GLY A 16 0.28 -32.61 -10.19
CA GLY A 16 -0.90 -32.62 -11.04
C GLY A 16 -0.96 -31.43 -12.01
N ASP A 17 -2.10 -31.26 -12.66
CA ASP A 17 -2.30 -30.14 -13.58
C ASP A 17 -2.39 -28.81 -12.79
N MET A 18 -1.29 -28.11 -12.74
CA MET A 18 -1.18 -26.79 -12.08
C MET A 18 -2.21 -25.79 -12.62
N LYS A 19 -2.67 -25.94 -13.86
CA LYS A 19 -3.71 -25.05 -14.43
C LYS A 19 -5.05 -25.19 -13.72
N ALA A 20 -5.35 -26.37 -13.18
CA ALA A 20 -6.58 -26.59 -12.42
C ALA A 20 -6.54 -25.95 -11.03
N LEU A 21 -5.34 -25.65 -10.50
CA LEU A 21 -5.14 -25.07 -9.18
C LEU A 21 -5.09 -23.53 -9.20
N LEU A 22 -4.96 -22.93 -10.37
CA LEU A 22 -4.89 -21.47 -10.49
C LEU A 22 -6.27 -20.84 -10.41
N ASN A 23 -6.41 -19.81 -9.60
CA ASN A 23 -7.63 -19.04 -9.54
C ASN A 23 -7.94 -18.39 -10.88
N ARG A 24 -9.14 -18.61 -11.38
CA ARG A 24 -9.64 -18.05 -12.65
C ARG A 24 -10.95 -17.29 -12.49
N ALA A 25 -11.65 -17.55 -11.41
CA ALA A 25 -12.90 -16.92 -11.05
C ALA A 25 -12.68 -15.74 -10.09
N SER A 26 -13.72 -15.00 -9.79
CA SER A 26 -13.73 -14.00 -8.74
C SER A 26 -13.38 -14.62 -7.39
N VAL A 27 -12.55 -13.95 -6.62
CA VAL A 27 -12.12 -14.37 -5.28
C VAL A 27 -12.48 -13.29 -4.29
N ALA A 28 -13.37 -13.60 -3.36
CA ALA A 28 -13.72 -12.73 -2.24
C ALA A 28 -12.93 -13.16 -0.99
N ILE A 29 -12.21 -12.24 -0.39
CA ILE A 29 -11.46 -12.45 0.84
C ILE A 29 -12.17 -11.70 1.96
N PRO A 30 -12.73 -12.41 2.95
CA PRO A 30 -13.32 -11.75 4.12
C PRO A 30 -12.22 -11.07 4.92
N LEU A 31 -12.39 -9.77 5.17
CA LEU A 31 -11.49 -9.02 6.05
C LEU A 31 -11.99 -9.10 7.48
N ASN A 32 -11.07 -9.39 8.40
CA ASN A 32 -11.36 -9.46 9.81
C ASN A 32 -11.35 -8.07 10.46
N THR A 33 -12.08 -7.94 11.55
CA THR A 33 -12.10 -6.75 12.40
C THR A 33 -11.29 -7.03 13.66
N TYR A 34 -10.32 -6.15 13.93
CA TYR A 34 -9.47 -6.23 15.12
C TYR A 34 -9.56 -4.91 15.87
N ALA A 35 -10.07 -4.96 17.10
CA ALA A 35 -10.20 -3.77 17.94
C ALA A 35 -8.83 -3.26 18.40
N SER A 36 -8.70 -1.94 18.46
CA SER A 36 -7.56 -1.25 19.09
C SER A 36 -8.05 0.10 19.59
N ASP A 37 -7.48 0.57 20.70
CA ASP A 37 -7.77 1.89 21.25
C ASP A 37 -7.28 3.03 20.32
N ASN A 38 -6.34 2.73 19.43
CA ASN A 38 -5.90 3.64 18.38
C ASN A 38 -6.40 3.13 17.02
N ALA A 39 -7.23 3.93 16.34
CA ALA A 39 -7.79 3.61 15.03
C ALA A 39 -6.70 3.25 14.00
N MET A 40 -5.53 3.86 14.09
CA MET A 40 -4.37 3.59 13.23
C MET A 40 -3.87 2.15 13.34
N ASN A 41 -4.09 1.48 14.46
CA ASN A 41 -3.63 0.11 14.73
C ASN A 41 -4.76 -0.93 14.57
N ALA A 42 -6.00 -0.48 14.35
CA ALA A 42 -7.17 -1.35 14.25
C ALA A 42 -7.30 -1.95 12.83
N ASN A 43 -7.99 -3.09 12.75
CA ASN A 43 -8.54 -3.65 11.53
C ASN A 43 -7.53 -4.00 10.41
N TRP A 44 -6.27 -4.15 10.71
CA TRP A 44 -5.25 -4.54 9.73
C TRP A 44 -5.39 -6.01 9.32
N ASN A 45 -5.35 -6.24 8.02
CA ASN A 45 -5.36 -7.56 7.39
C ASN A 45 -4.16 -7.69 6.46
N PHE A 46 -3.50 -8.85 6.49
CA PHE A 46 -2.44 -9.18 5.57
C PHE A 46 -2.97 -10.21 4.58
N VAL A 47 -3.00 -9.87 3.32
CA VAL A 47 -3.67 -10.62 2.25
C VAL A 47 -2.77 -10.72 1.04
N GLY A 48 -3.09 -11.62 0.10
CA GLY A 48 -2.31 -11.81 -1.12
C GLY A 48 -3.14 -11.69 -2.39
N ASN A 49 -2.51 -11.22 -3.46
CA ASN A 49 -3.06 -11.33 -4.81
C ASN A 49 -3.26 -12.82 -5.15
N PRO A 50 -4.50 -13.29 -5.34
CA PRO A 50 -4.77 -14.72 -5.52
C PRO A 50 -4.46 -15.21 -6.93
N TYR A 51 -4.03 -14.33 -7.83
CA TYR A 51 -3.76 -14.66 -9.22
C TYR A 51 -2.26 -14.74 -9.53
N PRO A 52 -1.83 -15.65 -10.41
CA PRO A 52 -0.48 -15.68 -10.94
C PRO A 52 -0.30 -14.66 -12.07
N ALA A 53 -0.85 -13.49 -11.91
CA ALA A 53 -0.84 -12.36 -12.85
C ALA A 53 -0.75 -11.05 -12.07
N TYR A 54 -0.28 -9.99 -12.72
CA TYR A 54 -0.42 -8.65 -12.17
C TYR A 54 -1.90 -8.32 -11.99
N TYR A 55 -2.20 -7.52 -10.98
CA TYR A 55 -3.57 -7.10 -10.68
C TYR A 55 -3.64 -5.58 -10.52
N SER A 56 -4.59 -4.94 -11.20
CA SER A 56 -4.80 -3.50 -11.09
C SER A 56 -5.29 -3.11 -9.70
N VAL A 57 -4.60 -2.19 -9.04
CA VAL A 57 -5.01 -1.62 -7.76
C VAL A 57 -6.28 -0.80 -7.94
N GLU A 58 -6.40 -0.02 -9.02
CA GLU A 58 -7.62 0.72 -9.37
C GLU A 58 -8.85 -0.20 -9.35
N ARG A 59 -8.70 -1.43 -9.85
CA ARG A 59 -9.81 -2.38 -9.91
C ARG A 59 -10.31 -2.81 -8.54
N LEU A 60 -9.44 -2.92 -7.53
CA LEU A 60 -9.86 -3.21 -6.16
C LEU A 60 -10.82 -2.14 -5.62
N PHE A 61 -10.50 -0.88 -5.88
CA PHE A 61 -11.35 0.25 -5.46
C PHE A 61 -12.63 0.34 -6.29
N ALA A 62 -12.56 0.10 -7.59
CA ALA A 62 -13.75 0.03 -8.45
C ALA A 62 -14.72 -1.10 -8.05
N ASP A 63 -14.18 -2.19 -7.51
CA ASP A 63 -14.95 -3.32 -6.98
C ASP A 63 -15.39 -3.12 -5.51
N GLY A 64 -15.18 -1.91 -4.96
CA GLY A 64 -15.76 -1.48 -3.68
C GLY A 64 -14.82 -1.55 -2.47
N LEU A 65 -13.51 -1.70 -2.68
CA LEU A 65 -12.57 -1.56 -1.56
C LEU A 65 -12.59 -0.11 -1.03
N ASP A 66 -12.82 0.05 0.26
CA ASP A 66 -12.86 1.34 0.97
C ASP A 66 -11.72 1.47 1.99
N ALA A 67 -10.52 1.08 1.59
CA ALA A 67 -9.32 1.05 2.42
C ALA A 67 -8.12 1.59 1.64
N THR A 68 -7.00 1.80 2.30
CA THR A 68 -5.71 1.99 1.63
C THR A 68 -5.01 0.65 1.46
N VAL A 69 -4.24 0.51 0.38
CA VAL A 69 -3.41 -0.67 0.09
C VAL A 69 -1.96 -0.33 0.39
N THR A 70 -1.33 -1.11 1.26
CA THR A 70 0.09 -0.92 1.62
C THR A 70 0.88 -2.16 1.21
N VAL A 71 1.85 -1.97 0.31
CA VAL A 71 2.66 -3.06 -0.24
C VAL A 71 4.14 -2.82 0.00
N TRP A 72 4.89 -3.87 0.26
CA TRP A 72 6.35 -3.80 0.32
C TRP A 72 6.93 -3.69 -1.09
N SER A 73 7.76 -2.69 -1.32
CA SER A 73 8.50 -2.48 -2.58
C SER A 73 9.97 -2.85 -2.37
N PRO A 74 10.45 -3.96 -2.96
CA PRO A 74 11.86 -4.32 -2.89
C PRO A 74 12.78 -3.28 -3.52
N ASP A 75 12.32 -2.62 -4.59
CA ASP A 75 13.09 -1.63 -5.33
C ASP A 75 13.34 -0.36 -4.50
N LEU A 76 12.34 0.06 -3.73
CA LEU A 76 12.45 1.21 -2.82
C LEU A 76 12.99 0.79 -1.45
N ASN A 77 13.04 -0.51 -1.16
CA ASN A 77 13.34 -1.06 0.16
C ASN A 77 12.49 -0.41 1.27
N ASN A 78 11.24 -0.16 0.94
CA ASN A 78 10.26 0.55 1.77
C ASN A 78 8.82 0.17 1.37
N TYR A 79 7.84 0.68 2.10
CA TYR A 79 6.43 0.48 1.76
C TYR A 79 5.92 1.54 0.78
N GLU A 80 5.08 1.10 -0.14
CA GLU A 80 4.27 1.92 -1.02
C GLU A 80 2.82 1.90 -0.58
N TYR A 81 2.12 3.01 -0.81
CA TYR A 81 0.76 3.23 -0.34
C TYR A 81 -0.11 3.68 -1.50
N TYR A 82 -1.22 2.98 -1.70
CA TYR A 82 -2.13 3.22 -2.81
C TYR A 82 -3.55 3.48 -2.32
N THR A 83 -4.24 4.36 -3.04
CA THR A 83 -5.66 4.68 -2.90
C THR A 83 -6.36 4.48 -4.25
N GLY A 84 -7.66 4.74 -4.32
CA GLY A 84 -8.42 4.74 -5.56
C GLY A 84 -7.94 5.75 -6.62
N ASP A 85 -7.10 6.70 -6.23
CA ASP A 85 -6.50 7.68 -7.14
C ASP A 85 -5.27 7.14 -7.90
N ASP A 86 -4.71 6.01 -7.46
CA ASP A 86 -3.50 5.39 -8.03
C ASP A 86 -3.86 4.44 -9.18
N LYS A 87 -4.23 5.00 -10.34
CA LYS A 87 -4.78 4.27 -11.48
C LYS A 87 -3.77 3.39 -12.23
N GLU A 88 -2.49 3.68 -12.09
CA GLU A 88 -1.41 2.94 -12.76
C GLU A 88 -0.62 2.05 -11.79
N ALA A 89 -1.19 1.75 -10.62
CA ALA A 89 -0.59 0.85 -9.65
C ALA A 89 -1.04 -0.60 -9.87
N TYR A 90 -0.09 -1.52 -9.74
CA TYR A 90 -0.33 -2.95 -9.93
C TYR A 90 0.32 -3.78 -8.83
N LEU A 91 -0.42 -4.76 -8.35
CA LEU A 91 0.12 -5.81 -7.47
C LEU A 91 0.79 -6.88 -8.33
N ALA A 92 2.02 -7.22 -8.03
CA ALA A 92 2.70 -8.31 -8.70
C ALA A 92 2.00 -9.67 -8.45
N PRO A 93 2.26 -10.68 -9.29
CA PRO A 93 1.71 -12.01 -9.09
C PRO A 93 2.01 -12.54 -7.68
N LEU A 94 0.99 -13.03 -6.99
CA LEU A 94 1.08 -13.64 -5.65
C LEU A 94 1.68 -12.71 -4.55
N THR A 95 1.81 -11.42 -4.82
CA THR A 95 2.31 -10.45 -3.83
C THR A 95 1.34 -10.32 -2.66
N ALA A 96 1.90 -10.34 -1.46
CA ALA A 96 1.17 -10.04 -0.23
C ALA A 96 1.22 -8.53 0.09
N PHE A 97 0.16 -8.01 0.69
CA PHE A 97 0.01 -6.61 1.04
C PHE A 97 -0.91 -6.42 2.25
N PHE A 98 -0.87 -5.26 2.83
CA PHE A 98 -1.73 -4.89 3.94
C PHE A 98 -2.91 -4.05 3.47
N VAL A 99 -4.08 -4.32 4.06
CA VAL A 99 -5.27 -3.47 3.96
C VAL A 99 -5.84 -3.25 5.35
N GLN A 100 -6.32 -2.05 5.61
CA GLN A 100 -7.00 -1.72 6.85
C GLN A 100 -8.51 -1.68 6.59
N LYS A 101 -9.24 -2.64 7.15
CA LYS A 101 -10.69 -2.76 6.90
C LYS A 101 -11.45 -1.57 7.49
N LYS A 102 -12.24 -0.89 6.66
CA LYS A 102 -13.30 0.04 7.07
C LYS A 102 -14.64 -0.71 7.15
N THR A 103 -15.25 -0.98 6.03
CA THR A 103 -16.57 -1.65 5.96
C THR A 103 -16.60 -2.84 5.02
N SER A 104 -15.91 -2.75 3.88
CA SER A 104 -15.96 -3.72 2.80
C SER A 104 -15.09 -4.95 3.02
N ASN A 105 -15.39 -6.00 2.27
CA ASN A 105 -14.48 -7.12 2.03
C ASN A 105 -13.64 -6.84 0.78
N LEU A 106 -12.54 -7.57 0.66
CA LEU A 106 -11.68 -7.49 -0.51
C LEU A 106 -12.16 -8.45 -1.59
N VAL A 107 -12.40 -7.94 -2.79
CA VAL A 107 -12.85 -8.74 -3.93
C VAL A 107 -11.85 -8.59 -5.07
N PHE A 108 -11.41 -9.73 -5.61
CA PHE A 108 -10.59 -9.81 -6.81
C PHE A 108 -11.43 -10.35 -7.96
N ASN A 109 -11.74 -9.52 -8.94
CA ASN A 109 -12.43 -9.94 -10.15
C ASN A 109 -11.42 -10.27 -11.28
N PRO A 110 -11.69 -11.29 -12.13
CA PRO A 110 -10.78 -11.69 -13.19
C PRO A 110 -10.39 -10.56 -14.16
N GLU A 111 -11.25 -9.57 -14.32
CA GLU A 111 -11.06 -8.41 -15.20
C GLU A 111 -9.95 -7.47 -14.73
N GLY A 112 -9.58 -7.53 -13.45
CA GLY A 112 -8.47 -6.75 -12.91
C GLY A 112 -7.08 -7.34 -13.21
N ARG A 113 -7.01 -8.54 -13.81
CA ARG A 113 -5.74 -9.19 -14.15
C ARG A 113 -5.10 -8.55 -15.37
N VAL A 114 -3.78 -8.37 -15.28
CA VAL A 114 -2.97 -7.84 -16.36
C VAL A 114 -1.84 -8.81 -16.65
N ALA A 115 -1.68 -9.20 -17.92
CA ALA A 115 -0.69 -10.21 -18.32
C ALA A 115 0.74 -9.68 -18.23
N ALA A 116 0.94 -8.39 -18.46
CA ALA A 116 2.21 -7.69 -18.35
C ALA A 116 1.95 -6.26 -17.89
N LEU A 117 2.90 -5.68 -17.18
CA LEU A 117 2.81 -4.24 -16.85
C LEU A 117 2.75 -3.44 -18.14
N PRO A 118 1.89 -2.40 -18.20
CA PRO A 118 1.95 -1.42 -19.27
C PRO A 118 3.38 -0.88 -19.34
N ARG A 119 3.94 -0.75 -20.53
CA ARG A 119 5.20 -0.04 -20.69
C ARG A 119 4.97 1.39 -20.21
N GLU A 120 5.94 1.91 -19.42
CA GLU A 120 5.94 3.32 -19.04
C GLU A 120 5.83 4.18 -20.30
N THR A 121 4.63 4.55 -20.67
CA THR A 121 4.39 5.72 -21.49
C THR A 121 4.51 6.88 -20.52
N GLN A 122 5.47 7.77 -20.78
CA GLN A 122 5.69 9.00 -20.03
C GLN A 122 4.34 9.55 -19.56
N ALA A 123 4.26 9.79 -18.25
CA ALA A 123 3.08 10.15 -17.52
C ALA A 123 2.06 10.95 -18.35
N ALA A 124 1.00 10.30 -18.76
CA ALA A 124 -0.20 11.01 -19.15
C ALA A 124 -0.61 11.80 -17.90
N SER A 125 -0.56 13.11 -18.01
CA SER A 125 -1.07 14.03 -17.00
C SER A 125 -2.43 13.53 -16.60
N ALA A 126 -2.57 13.07 -15.36
CA ALA A 126 -3.83 12.57 -14.85
C ALA A 126 -4.92 13.58 -15.18
N LEU A 127 -5.86 13.15 -15.99
CA LEU A 127 -7.09 13.90 -16.21
C LEU A 127 -7.67 14.17 -14.83
N ARG A 128 -7.73 15.45 -14.46
CA ARG A 128 -8.34 15.90 -13.23
C ARG A 128 -9.71 15.25 -13.13
N SER A 129 -9.89 14.40 -12.11
CA SER A 129 -11.23 14.05 -11.68
C SER A 129 -11.95 15.35 -11.34
N VAL A 130 -13.26 15.40 -11.51
CA VAL A 130 -14.12 16.55 -11.15
C VAL A 130 -14.26 16.67 -9.63
N ASP A 131 -13.30 16.15 -8.92
CA ASP A 131 -13.19 16.10 -7.48
C ASP A 131 -12.46 17.37 -7.02
N ASN A 132 -13.05 18.13 -6.11
CA ASN A 132 -12.48 19.34 -5.55
C ASN A 132 -11.26 19.10 -4.64
N ARG A 133 -10.78 17.85 -4.54
CA ARG A 133 -9.60 17.50 -3.77
C ARG A 133 -8.32 18.00 -4.44
N GLN A 134 -7.41 18.54 -3.65
CA GLN A 134 -6.08 18.92 -4.09
C GLN A 134 -5.04 17.93 -3.55
N VAL A 135 -4.28 17.30 -4.42
CA VAL A 135 -3.28 16.31 -4.06
C VAL A 135 -1.88 16.90 -4.16
N VAL A 136 -1.14 16.80 -3.08
CA VAL A 136 0.27 17.22 -2.99
C VAL A 136 1.13 16.00 -2.67
N ASN A 137 1.98 15.60 -3.62
CA ASN A 137 2.96 14.55 -3.41
C ASN A 137 4.29 15.18 -3.02
N LEU A 138 4.84 14.78 -1.90
CA LEU A 138 6.10 15.26 -1.35
C LEU A 138 7.12 14.14 -1.39
N LEU A 139 8.28 14.41 -1.97
CA LEU A 139 9.39 13.48 -2.10
C LEU A 139 10.56 13.94 -1.24
N LEU A 140 11.05 13.06 -0.38
CA LEU A 140 12.36 13.16 0.24
C LEU A 140 13.34 12.36 -0.60
N ALA A 141 14.28 13.05 -1.28
CA ALA A 141 15.26 12.41 -2.14
C ALA A 141 16.66 12.57 -1.56
N GLY A 142 17.41 11.48 -1.50
CA GLY A 142 18.81 11.42 -1.10
C GLY A 142 19.58 10.44 -1.99
N GLU A 143 20.90 10.43 -1.89
CA GLU A 143 21.74 9.56 -2.72
C GLU A 143 21.51 8.06 -2.50
N LYS A 144 21.15 7.65 -1.29
CA LYS A 144 21.02 6.24 -0.90
C LYS A 144 19.61 5.87 -0.43
N ALA A 145 18.79 6.84 -0.11
CA ALA A 145 17.47 6.60 0.43
C ALA A 145 16.51 7.69 -0.02
N SER A 146 15.33 7.29 -0.42
CA SER A 146 14.23 8.17 -0.77
C SER A 146 12.95 7.68 -0.13
N ASP A 147 12.03 8.58 0.14
CA ASP A 147 10.70 8.24 0.61
C ASP A 147 9.72 9.35 0.26
N ARG A 148 8.43 9.04 0.30
CA ARG A 148 7.38 9.97 -0.08
C ARG A 148 6.25 9.99 0.93
N THR A 149 5.56 11.13 0.99
CA THR A 149 4.27 11.27 1.65
C THR A 149 3.32 12.06 0.76
N ARG A 150 2.03 11.81 0.91
CA ARG A 150 0.97 12.47 0.15
C ARG A 150 0.06 13.21 1.12
N VAL A 151 -0.28 14.44 0.78
CA VAL A 151 -1.33 15.20 1.47
C VAL A 151 -2.46 15.45 0.47
N VAL A 152 -3.68 15.14 0.88
CA VAL A 152 -4.88 15.37 0.08
C VAL A 152 -5.75 16.38 0.83
N PHE A 153 -5.97 17.52 0.22
CA PHE A 153 -6.87 18.54 0.78
C PHE A 153 -8.30 18.25 0.34
N ASN A 154 -9.14 17.94 1.31
CA ASN A 154 -10.56 17.64 1.16
C ASN A 154 -11.33 18.23 2.33
N GLU A 155 -12.20 19.19 2.07
CA GLU A 155 -12.98 19.89 3.12
C GLU A 155 -13.99 18.96 3.85
N ALA A 156 -14.30 17.80 3.28
CA ALA A 156 -15.16 16.81 3.91
C ALA A 156 -14.41 15.83 4.83
N ALA A 157 -13.08 15.84 4.82
CA ALA A 157 -12.26 14.96 5.66
C ALA A 157 -12.08 15.51 7.08
N SER A 158 -11.57 14.67 7.98
CA SER A 158 -11.21 15.02 9.36
C SER A 158 -9.74 15.47 9.48
N LEU A 159 -9.40 16.10 10.58
CA LEU A 159 -8.01 16.34 11.00
C LEU A 159 -7.42 15.15 11.78
N GLU A 160 -8.25 14.20 12.16
CA GLU A 160 -7.88 12.96 12.82
C GLU A 160 -7.79 11.83 11.81
N TYR A 161 -7.06 10.77 12.16
CA TYR A 161 -6.89 9.60 11.32
C TYR A 161 -8.22 8.95 10.95
N GLU A 162 -8.47 8.79 9.66
CA GLU A 162 -9.67 8.15 9.12
C GLU A 162 -9.31 6.97 8.20
N ILE A 163 -9.74 5.76 8.60
CA ILE A 163 -9.57 4.55 7.79
C ILE A 163 -10.25 4.73 6.42
N GLY A 164 -9.52 4.44 5.35
CA GLY A 164 -10.00 4.55 3.96
C GLY A 164 -9.66 5.86 3.28
N LEU A 165 -9.33 6.90 4.03
CA LEU A 165 -8.81 8.18 3.52
C LEU A 165 -7.31 8.31 3.81
N ASP A 166 -6.91 8.01 5.04
CA ASP A 166 -5.53 8.09 5.50
C ASP A 166 -4.80 6.75 5.38
N ALA A 167 -3.47 6.82 5.27
CA ALA A 167 -2.60 5.66 5.37
C ALA A 167 -1.57 5.87 6.48
N ALA A 168 -1.55 4.97 7.45
CA ALA A 168 -0.53 4.95 8.48
C ALA A 168 0.86 4.71 7.86
N LYS A 169 1.87 5.48 8.29
CA LYS A 169 3.24 5.28 7.83
C LYS A 169 3.87 4.07 8.52
N PHE A 170 4.13 3.02 7.75
CA PHE A 170 4.85 1.85 8.24
C PHE A 170 6.34 2.14 8.33
N GLY A 171 6.98 1.66 9.39
CA GLY A 171 8.42 1.68 9.50
C GLY A 171 9.05 0.64 8.56
N SER A 172 10.09 1.01 7.82
CA SER A 172 10.86 0.02 7.08
C SER A 172 11.63 -0.89 8.04
N PRO A 173 11.69 -2.19 7.79
CA PRO A 173 12.57 -3.11 8.50
C PRO A 173 14.05 -2.83 8.20
N ASN A 174 14.35 -2.09 7.15
CA ASN A 174 15.71 -1.70 6.79
C ASN A 174 16.11 -0.41 7.52
N ALA A 175 17.15 -0.49 8.36
CA ALA A 175 17.70 0.64 9.10
C ALA A 175 18.32 1.74 8.20
N GLU A 176 18.63 1.42 6.95
CA GLU A 176 19.16 2.37 5.95
C GLU A 176 18.06 3.08 5.16
N ALA A 177 16.79 2.71 5.34
CA ALA A 177 15.69 3.38 4.68
C ALA A 177 15.38 4.73 5.34
N ALA A 178 15.09 5.74 4.53
CA ALA A 178 14.51 6.97 5.02
C ALA A 178 13.03 6.76 5.34
N SER A 179 12.49 7.52 6.28
CA SER A 179 11.06 7.59 6.52
C SER A 179 10.61 9.04 6.47
N PHE A 180 9.67 9.35 5.58
CA PHE A 180 9.09 10.69 5.39
C PHE A 180 7.58 10.62 5.53
N TYR A 181 7.01 11.49 6.35
CA TYR A 181 5.60 11.41 6.72
C TYR A 181 5.04 12.78 7.06
N SER A 182 3.73 12.91 6.96
CA SER A 182 2.96 13.98 7.59
C SER A 182 2.46 13.54 8.97
N LEU A 183 2.06 14.52 9.78
CA LEU A 183 1.49 14.29 11.11
C LEU A 183 0.04 14.74 11.14
N ASP A 184 -0.83 13.93 11.76
CA ASP A 184 -2.16 14.38 12.15
C ASP A 184 -2.13 15.27 13.40
N THR A 185 -3.29 15.65 13.93
CA THR A 185 -3.40 16.48 15.13
C THR A 185 -2.95 15.76 16.40
N GLN A 186 -2.99 14.43 16.41
CA GLN A 186 -2.57 13.60 17.54
C GLN A 186 -1.07 13.23 17.48
N GLY A 187 -0.37 13.61 16.39
CA GLY A 187 1.04 13.30 16.19
C GLY A 187 1.30 11.94 15.56
N ASN A 188 0.27 11.30 15.03
CA ASN A 188 0.42 10.05 14.28
C ASN A 188 1.13 10.29 12.95
N ARG A 189 1.98 9.34 12.54
CA ARG A 189 2.74 9.41 11.30
C ARG A 189 1.92 8.82 10.15
N LEU A 190 1.72 9.62 9.11
CA LEU A 190 0.90 9.26 7.95
C LEU A 190 1.72 9.30 6.66
N ALA A 191 1.55 8.28 5.84
CA ALA A 191 2.06 8.21 4.47
C ALA A 191 1.11 8.92 3.50
N ILE A 192 -0.20 8.82 3.75
CA ILE A 192 -1.26 9.59 3.08
C ILE A 192 -2.08 10.25 4.18
N ASN A 193 -2.30 11.56 4.04
CA ASN A 193 -3.05 12.38 4.99
C ASN A 193 -4.10 13.16 4.22
N GLU A 194 -5.34 12.72 4.29
CA GLU A 194 -6.47 13.42 3.69
C GLU A 194 -7.15 14.28 4.76
N ARG A 195 -7.16 15.60 4.54
CA ARG A 195 -7.57 16.54 5.56
C ARG A 195 -8.14 17.85 4.96
N PRO A 196 -8.95 18.61 5.70
CA PRO A 196 -9.32 19.95 5.30
C PRO A 196 -8.10 20.89 5.32
N VAL A 197 -8.19 22.02 4.61
CA VAL A 197 -7.14 23.06 4.62
C VAL A 197 -6.92 23.63 6.01
N ALA A 198 -7.97 23.78 6.78
CA ALA A 198 -7.97 24.27 8.17
C ALA A 198 -7.11 25.53 8.37
N ASP A 199 -6.03 25.43 9.14
CA ASP A 199 -5.07 26.50 9.42
C ASP A 199 -4.02 26.72 8.31
N GLY A 200 -4.08 25.96 7.22
CA GLY A 200 -3.10 26.00 6.13
C GLY A 200 -1.74 25.39 6.47
N VAL A 201 -1.60 24.77 7.64
CA VAL A 201 -0.33 24.19 8.10
C VAL A 201 -0.41 22.66 8.13
N VAL A 202 0.55 22.02 7.46
CA VAL A 202 0.76 20.56 7.53
C VAL A 202 2.13 20.30 8.15
N ARG A 203 2.16 19.63 9.29
CA ARG A 203 3.39 19.24 9.94
C ARG A 203 3.99 18.00 9.24
N LEU A 204 5.26 18.09 8.91
CA LEU A 204 6.01 17.00 8.29
C LEU A 204 7.11 16.52 9.24
N GLY A 205 7.48 15.25 9.12
CA GLY A 205 8.60 14.66 9.83
C GLY A 205 9.39 13.73 8.94
N CYS A 206 10.68 13.57 9.25
CA CYS A 206 11.53 12.58 8.59
C CYS A 206 12.43 11.88 9.60
N VAL A 207 12.74 10.63 9.30
CA VAL A 207 13.80 9.86 9.93
C VAL A 207 14.80 9.51 8.84
N LEU A 208 16.03 9.91 9.02
CA LEU A 208 17.13 9.60 8.09
C LEU A 208 17.93 8.42 8.62
N PRO A 209 18.52 7.58 7.74
CA PRO A 209 19.40 6.52 8.15
C PRO A 209 20.59 7.11 8.96
N ALA A 210 20.97 6.41 10.01
CA ALA A 210 22.14 6.79 10.79
C ALA A 210 23.37 6.78 9.87
N LYS A 211 24.20 7.82 9.94
CA LYS A 211 25.52 7.79 9.30
C LYS A 211 26.28 6.59 9.89
N GLY A 212 26.56 5.58 9.08
CA GLY A 212 27.47 4.52 9.47
C GLY A 212 28.80 5.16 9.88
N SER A 213 29.23 4.94 11.12
CA SER A 213 30.60 5.22 11.50
C SER A 213 31.47 4.26 10.69
N ARG A 214 32.15 4.74 9.63
CA ARG A 214 33.30 4.04 9.08
C ARG A 214 34.36 4.04 10.19
N SER A 215 34.59 2.91 10.79
CA SER A 215 35.89 2.65 11.41
C SER A 215 36.87 2.58 10.26
N GLU A 216 37.67 3.63 10.07
CA GLU A 216 38.90 3.55 9.28
C GLU A 216 39.85 2.68 10.09
N GLU A 217 40.11 1.46 9.63
CA GLU A 217 41.32 0.71 9.93
C GLU A 217 42.41 1.05 8.93
#